data_6dcf2763e0b8dddde3e796f9844c4bc7
#
_entry.id   6dcf2763e0b8dddde3e796f9844c4bc7
#
_cell.length_a   1.000
_cell.length_b   1.000
_cell.length_c   1.000
_cell.angle_alpha   90.00
_cell.angle_beta   90.00
_cell.angle_gamma   90.00
#
_symmetry.space_group_name_H-M   'P 1'
#
loop_
_entity.id
_entity.type
_entity.pdbx_description
1 polymer ?
#
loop_
_entity_poly.entity_id
_entity_poly.type
_entity_poly.pdbx_seq_one_letter_code
_entity_poly.pdbx_strand_id
1 'polypeptide(L)'
;MSIRTNYEKWYEGDDYYWGIEPGSFLNELVDLNPPSAGKKVLDIGCGEGKDAVYMAQKGYEVFAFDLTENGIRKTIALAKNRGVKLNAYVDDINTFVTHEQYDIIYSTGTVQYLFDENKIEFFKKLEKITKPNGIVYINVFVEKSFLELPPDWDREEKMWKSGELFTYLADWKFERIDEVIFEDQSGGVPHYHCMDTIICRKQSNF
;
A
#
# COMPACT_ATOMS: atom_id res chain seq x y z
N MET A 1 0.22 22.99 -1.42
CA MET A 1 -0.88 22.23 -2.07
C MET A 1 -1.16 21.02 -1.21
N SER A 2 -2.37 20.48 -1.17
CA SER A 2 -2.62 19.25 -0.41
C SER A 2 -2.02 18.05 -1.13
N ILE A 3 -1.72 16.96 -0.38
CA ILE A 3 -1.25 15.68 -0.92
C ILE A 3 -2.13 15.21 -2.07
N ARG A 4 -3.46 15.25 -1.89
CA ARG A 4 -4.42 14.91 -2.94
C ARG A 4 -4.17 15.71 -4.22
N THR A 5 -3.98 17.02 -4.12
CA THR A 5 -3.79 17.90 -5.28
C THR A 5 -2.53 17.56 -6.06
N ASN A 6 -1.45 17.18 -5.37
CA ASN A 6 -0.18 16.80 -6.02
C ASN A 6 -0.35 15.50 -6.81
N TYR A 7 -0.90 14.45 -6.19
CA TYR A 7 -1.13 13.17 -6.88
C TYR A 7 -2.16 13.26 -7.99
N GLU A 8 -3.25 14.03 -7.83
CA GLU A 8 -4.19 14.27 -8.94
C GLU A 8 -3.48 14.84 -10.16
N LYS A 9 -2.56 15.79 -9.96
CA LYS A 9 -1.78 16.41 -11.04
C LYS A 9 -0.80 15.41 -11.66
N TRP A 10 -0.09 14.61 -10.86
CA TRP A 10 0.85 13.60 -11.38
C TRP A 10 0.15 12.51 -12.18
N TYR A 11 -1.09 12.19 -11.85
CA TYR A 11 -1.91 11.18 -12.53
C TYR A 11 -2.78 11.75 -13.65
N GLU A 12 -2.71 13.05 -13.97
CA GLU A 12 -3.61 13.70 -14.95
C GLU A 12 -3.40 13.18 -16.39
N GLY A 13 -2.18 12.95 -16.83
CA GLY A 13 -1.85 12.51 -18.18
C GLY A 13 -2.25 11.06 -18.48
N ASP A 14 -1.92 10.61 -19.70
CA ASP A 14 -2.16 9.22 -20.14
C ASP A 14 -1.03 8.26 -19.71
N ASP A 15 0.16 8.78 -19.46
CA ASP A 15 1.31 8.02 -18.97
C ASP A 15 1.10 7.60 -17.50
N TYR A 16 1.59 6.42 -17.14
CA TYR A 16 1.55 5.95 -15.77
C TYR A 16 2.78 6.43 -15.02
N TYR A 17 2.59 7.31 -14.03
CA TYR A 17 3.66 7.93 -13.26
C TYR A 17 4.56 6.90 -12.56
N TRP A 18 3.93 5.86 -11.97
CA TRP A 18 4.63 4.76 -11.32
C TRP A 18 4.90 3.56 -12.26
N GLY A 19 4.65 3.71 -13.57
CA GLY A 19 4.70 2.61 -14.51
C GLY A 19 3.56 1.62 -14.36
N ILE A 20 3.62 0.53 -15.10
CA ILE A 20 2.59 -0.53 -15.15
C ILE A 20 3.08 -1.89 -14.68
N GLU A 21 4.36 -2.00 -14.33
CA GLU A 21 4.94 -3.25 -13.83
C GLU A 21 4.65 -3.39 -12.32
N PRO A 22 4.19 -4.57 -11.88
CA PRO A 22 3.84 -4.81 -10.49
C PRO A 22 5.07 -4.81 -9.58
N GLY A 23 4.87 -4.46 -8.33
CA GLY A 23 5.89 -4.58 -7.30
C GLY A 23 6.33 -6.03 -7.08
N SER A 24 7.64 -6.26 -6.96
CA SER A 24 8.20 -7.61 -6.78
C SER A 24 7.71 -8.33 -5.52
N PHE A 25 7.32 -7.59 -4.48
CA PHE A 25 6.79 -8.11 -3.21
C PHE A 25 5.49 -8.92 -3.40
N LEU A 26 4.72 -8.65 -4.46
CA LEU A 26 3.46 -9.36 -4.72
C LEU A 26 3.65 -10.85 -4.98
N ASN A 27 4.79 -11.25 -5.57
CA ASN A 27 5.08 -12.67 -5.77
C ASN A 27 5.17 -13.40 -4.42
N GLU A 28 5.83 -12.79 -3.43
CA GLU A 28 5.90 -13.35 -2.08
C GLU A 28 4.53 -13.44 -1.42
N LEU A 29 3.67 -12.44 -1.57
CA LEU A 29 2.30 -12.49 -1.04
C LEU A 29 1.47 -13.59 -1.69
N VAL A 30 1.64 -13.80 -3.00
CA VAL A 30 0.99 -14.90 -3.73
C VAL A 30 1.49 -16.26 -3.24
N ASP A 31 2.78 -16.42 -3.00
CA ASP A 31 3.37 -17.67 -2.49
C ASP A 31 2.91 -17.97 -1.05
N LEU A 32 2.84 -16.94 -0.20
CA LEU A 32 2.41 -17.07 1.20
C LEU A 32 0.90 -17.32 1.35
N ASN A 33 0.09 -16.85 0.40
CA ASN A 33 -1.36 -17.02 0.41
C ASN A 33 -1.92 -17.24 -1.00
N PRO A 34 -1.66 -18.39 -1.64
CA PRO A 34 -1.97 -18.65 -3.05
C PRO A 34 -3.45 -18.41 -3.40
N PRO A 35 -3.74 -17.95 -4.63
CA PRO A 35 -5.10 -17.67 -5.05
C PRO A 35 -5.98 -18.92 -5.03
N SER A 36 -7.23 -18.74 -4.62
CA SER A 36 -8.31 -19.71 -4.74
C SER A 36 -9.65 -18.99 -4.86
N ALA A 37 -10.69 -19.72 -5.26
CA ALA A 37 -12.01 -19.12 -5.45
C ALA A 37 -12.47 -18.36 -4.18
N GLY A 38 -12.86 -17.10 -4.35
CA GLY A 38 -13.39 -16.24 -3.29
C GLY A 38 -12.33 -15.62 -2.36
N LYS A 39 -11.04 -15.78 -2.62
CA LYS A 39 -10.02 -15.03 -1.88
C LYS A 39 -10.04 -13.57 -2.27
N LYS A 40 -10.09 -12.71 -1.25
CA LYS A 40 -10.20 -11.26 -1.37
C LYS A 40 -8.90 -10.56 -1.01
N VAL A 41 -8.57 -9.55 -1.81
CA VAL A 41 -7.40 -8.70 -1.62
C VAL A 41 -7.83 -7.25 -1.49
N LEU A 42 -7.22 -6.51 -0.58
CA LEU A 42 -7.36 -5.05 -0.46
C LEU A 42 -6.02 -4.37 -0.74
N ASP A 43 -6.03 -3.47 -1.71
CA ASP A 43 -4.94 -2.55 -2.03
C ASP A 43 -5.27 -1.16 -1.47
N ILE A 44 -4.52 -0.72 -0.45
CA ILE A 44 -4.72 0.56 0.23
C ILE A 44 -3.78 1.61 -0.39
N GLY A 45 -4.34 2.58 -1.12
CA GLY A 45 -3.57 3.57 -1.86
C GLY A 45 -3.01 2.98 -3.16
N CYS A 46 -3.89 2.45 -3.98
CA CYS A 46 -3.52 1.70 -5.18
C CYS A 46 -2.91 2.58 -6.30
N GLY A 47 -2.95 3.91 -6.18
CA GLY A 47 -2.49 4.83 -7.20
C GLY A 47 -3.15 4.56 -8.55
N GLU A 48 -2.33 4.26 -9.56
CA GLU A 48 -2.76 3.97 -10.93
C GLU A 48 -3.01 2.48 -11.19
N GLY A 49 -2.97 1.63 -10.14
CA GLY A 49 -3.50 0.27 -10.14
C GLY A 49 -2.59 -0.85 -10.63
N LYS A 50 -1.30 -0.63 -10.82
CA LYS A 50 -0.38 -1.66 -11.34
C LYS A 50 -0.39 -2.95 -10.51
N ASP A 51 -0.41 -2.80 -9.19
CA ASP A 51 -0.37 -3.90 -8.22
C ASP A 51 -1.75 -4.58 -8.08
N ALA A 52 -2.82 -3.77 -7.98
CA ALA A 52 -4.20 -4.25 -7.93
C ALA A 52 -4.57 -5.09 -9.16
N VAL A 53 -4.20 -4.60 -10.35
CA VAL A 53 -4.46 -5.30 -11.63
C VAL A 53 -3.68 -6.62 -11.70
N TYR A 54 -2.42 -6.64 -11.24
CA TYR A 54 -1.65 -7.88 -11.16
C TYR A 54 -2.32 -8.92 -10.27
N MET A 55 -2.78 -8.55 -9.08
CA MET A 55 -3.47 -9.47 -8.17
C MET A 55 -4.79 -9.99 -8.78
N ALA A 56 -5.52 -9.15 -9.51
CA ALA A 56 -6.69 -9.58 -10.26
C ALA A 56 -6.33 -10.59 -11.38
N GLN A 57 -5.21 -10.39 -12.09
CA GLN A 57 -4.69 -11.36 -13.08
C GLN A 57 -4.30 -12.71 -12.45
N LYS A 58 -3.88 -12.71 -11.17
CA LYS A 58 -3.61 -13.94 -10.42
C LYS A 58 -4.87 -14.68 -9.97
N GLY A 59 -6.05 -14.07 -10.11
CA GLY A 59 -7.34 -14.71 -9.82
C GLY A 59 -7.93 -14.37 -8.45
N TYR A 60 -7.45 -13.33 -7.80
CA TYR A 60 -8.08 -12.81 -6.59
C TYR A 60 -9.27 -11.90 -6.92
N GLU A 61 -10.23 -11.83 -6.01
CA GLU A 61 -11.23 -10.76 -5.98
C GLU A 61 -10.59 -9.52 -5.33
N VAL A 62 -10.32 -8.49 -6.14
CA VAL A 62 -9.54 -7.32 -5.70
C VAL A 62 -10.45 -6.14 -5.42
N PHE A 63 -10.23 -5.54 -4.26
CA PHE A 63 -10.73 -4.25 -3.84
C PHE A 63 -9.53 -3.30 -3.75
N ALA A 64 -9.68 -2.10 -4.27
CA ALA A 64 -8.59 -1.13 -4.29
C ALA A 64 -9.15 0.27 -4.09
N PHE A 65 -8.47 1.11 -3.33
CA PHE A 65 -8.84 2.51 -3.25
C PHE A 65 -7.61 3.42 -3.28
N ASP A 66 -7.84 4.63 -3.74
CA ASP A 66 -6.87 5.71 -3.73
C ASP A 66 -7.58 7.02 -3.42
N LEU A 67 -6.83 8.01 -2.95
CA LEU A 67 -7.35 9.34 -2.64
C LEU A 67 -7.75 10.11 -3.92
N THR A 68 -7.22 9.73 -5.09
CA THR A 68 -7.30 10.47 -6.35
C THR A 68 -8.31 9.87 -7.32
N GLU A 69 -9.07 10.73 -7.99
CA GLU A 69 -9.99 10.34 -9.07
C GLU A 69 -9.21 9.88 -10.32
N ASN A 70 -8.10 10.56 -10.64
CA ASN A 70 -7.25 10.20 -11.77
C ASN A 70 -6.59 8.84 -11.57
N GLY A 71 -6.11 8.52 -10.37
CA GLY A 71 -5.56 7.21 -10.05
C GLY A 71 -6.59 6.09 -10.26
N ILE A 72 -7.80 6.26 -9.72
CA ILE A 72 -8.89 5.29 -9.89
C ILE A 72 -9.32 5.15 -11.36
N ARG A 73 -9.41 6.26 -12.09
CA ARG A 73 -9.69 6.22 -13.54
C ARG A 73 -8.67 5.37 -14.28
N LYS A 74 -7.37 5.56 -14.02
CA LYS A 74 -6.28 4.80 -14.64
C LYS A 74 -6.29 3.34 -14.19
N THR A 75 -6.53 3.06 -12.91
CA THR A 75 -6.68 1.70 -12.39
C THR A 75 -7.76 0.93 -13.16
N ILE A 76 -8.94 1.53 -13.37
CA ILE A 76 -10.03 0.93 -14.14
C ILE A 76 -9.64 0.73 -15.60
N ALA A 77 -8.97 1.71 -16.21
CA ALA A 77 -8.49 1.62 -17.60
C ALA A 77 -7.45 0.51 -17.77
N LEU A 78 -6.50 0.39 -16.84
CA LEU A 78 -5.48 -0.67 -16.86
C LEU A 78 -6.12 -2.05 -16.71
N ALA A 79 -7.05 -2.21 -15.76
CA ALA A 79 -7.78 -3.47 -15.57
C ALA A 79 -8.53 -3.90 -16.83
N LYS A 80 -9.21 -2.97 -17.48
CA LYS A 80 -9.90 -3.21 -18.76
C LYS A 80 -8.91 -3.63 -19.85
N ASN A 81 -7.78 -2.96 -19.98
CA ASN A 81 -6.75 -3.27 -20.97
C ASN A 81 -6.11 -4.65 -20.73
N ARG A 82 -6.02 -5.08 -19.48
CA ARG A 82 -5.51 -6.40 -19.07
C ARG A 82 -6.58 -7.49 -19.04
N GLY A 83 -7.83 -7.17 -19.36
CA GLY A 83 -8.94 -8.13 -19.43
C GLY A 83 -9.39 -8.67 -18.07
N VAL A 84 -9.15 -7.93 -16.98
CA VAL A 84 -9.54 -8.31 -15.62
C VAL A 84 -10.58 -7.36 -15.05
N LYS A 85 -11.25 -7.80 -13.97
CA LYS A 85 -12.19 -6.98 -13.20
C LYS A 85 -11.66 -6.81 -11.79
N LEU A 86 -11.89 -5.63 -11.21
CA LEU A 86 -11.63 -5.33 -9.81
C LEU A 86 -12.60 -4.23 -9.33
N ASN A 87 -12.68 -4.05 -8.02
CA ASN A 87 -13.50 -3.02 -7.38
C ASN A 87 -12.59 -1.87 -6.97
N ALA A 88 -12.51 -0.82 -7.81
CA ALA A 88 -11.70 0.37 -7.51
C ALA A 88 -12.61 1.58 -7.22
N TYR A 89 -12.27 2.34 -6.18
CA TYR A 89 -13.05 3.51 -5.75
C TYR A 89 -12.17 4.55 -5.06
N VAL A 90 -12.64 5.80 -5.03
CA VAL A 90 -11.96 6.88 -4.33
C VAL A 90 -12.28 6.80 -2.84
N ASP A 91 -11.25 6.78 -2.00
CA ASP A 91 -11.38 6.82 -0.54
C ASP A 91 -10.09 7.33 0.11
N ASP A 92 -10.16 7.69 1.39
CA ASP A 92 -9.04 8.21 2.18
C ASP A 92 -8.63 7.20 3.25
N ILE A 93 -7.34 6.88 3.32
CA ILE A 93 -6.77 5.97 4.32
C ILE A 93 -7.14 6.36 5.76
N ASN A 94 -7.32 7.66 6.02
CA ASN A 94 -7.67 8.18 7.34
C ASN A 94 -9.13 7.92 7.74
N THR A 95 -10.03 7.71 6.76
CA THR A 95 -11.48 7.66 7.01
C THR A 95 -12.19 6.46 6.42
N PHE A 96 -11.54 5.67 5.54
CA PHE A 96 -12.20 4.58 4.83
C PHE A 96 -12.91 3.59 5.76
N VAL A 97 -14.02 3.07 5.28
CA VAL A 97 -14.82 2.06 5.98
C VAL A 97 -15.09 0.88 5.06
N THR A 98 -14.91 -0.32 5.59
CA THR A 98 -15.29 -1.55 4.88
C THR A 98 -15.92 -2.54 5.85
N HIS A 99 -16.87 -3.34 5.35
CA HIS A 99 -17.49 -4.45 6.08
C HIS A 99 -16.97 -5.81 5.57
N GLU A 100 -16.12 -5.78 4.55
CA GLU A 100 -15.49 -6.97 3.98
C GLU A 100 -14.31 -7.44 4.84
N GLN A 101 -13.98 -8.72 4.73
CA GLN A 101 -12.76 -9.29 5.27
C GLN A 101 -11.88 -9.82 4.14
N TYR A 102 -10.58 -9.64 4.28
CA TYR A 102 -9.60 -9.90 3.23
C TYR A 102 -8.62 -10.99 3.63
N ASP A 103 -8.21 -11.77 2.65
CA ASP A 103 -7.15 -12.78 2.77
C ASP A 103 -5.76 -12.16 2.69
N ILE A 104 -5.63 -11.08 1.91
CA ILE A 104 -4.41 -10.27 1.79
C ILE A 104 -4.80 -8.80 1.84
N ILE A 105 -4.08 -8.02 2.61
CA ILE A 105 -4.13 -6.55 2.59
C ILE A 105 -2.71 -6.05 2.34
N TYR A 106 -2.55 -5.11 1.44
CA TYR A 106 -1.25 -4.46 1.27
C TYR A 106 -1.38 -2.96 1.04
N SER A 107 -0.30 -2.27 1.38
CA SER A 107 -0.16 -0.82 1.17
C SER A 107 1.30 -0.48 0.93
N THR A 108 1.56 0.22 -0.16
CA THR A 108 2.90 0.70 -0.52
C THR A 108 2.90 2.22 -0.68
N GLY A 109 3.82 2.88 0.04
CA GLY A 109 3.97 4.33 -0.08
C GLY A 109 2.74 5.16 0.30
N THR A 110 1.81 4.61 1.11
CA THR A 110 0.55 5.31 1.45
C THR A 110 0.37 5.49 2.95
N VAL A 111 0.83 4.54 3.77
CA VAL A 111 0.62 4.58 5.22
C VAL A 111 1.34 5.77 5.89
N GLN A 112 2.35 6.35 5.25
CA GLN A 112 2.98 7.60 5.72
C GLN A 112 2.02 8.81 5.74
N TYR A 113 0.92 8.77 4.99
CA TYR A 113 -0.10 9.84 4.99
C TYR A 113 -1.18 9.66 6.06
N LEU A 114 -1.04 8.62 6.88
CA LEU A 114 -1.91 8.40 8.01
C LEU A 114 -1.63 9.44 9.11
N PHE A 115 -2.67 10.11 9.61
CA PHE A 115 -2.52 11.03 10.72
C PHE A 115 -2.14 10.29 11.99
N ASP A 116 -1.27 10.88 12.82
CA ASP A 116 -0.77 10.23 14.04
C ASP A 116 -1.89 9.79 14.98
N GLU A 117 -2.93 10.62 15.12
CA GLU A 117 -4.12 10.31 15.91
C GLU A 117 -4.92 9.12 15.37
N ASN A 118 -4.80 8.81 14.09
CA ASN A 118 -5.54 7.72 13.44
C ASN A 118 -4.77 6.38 13.42
N LYS A 119 -3.47 6.38 13.70
CA LYS A 119 -2.62 5.18 13.60
C LYS A 119 -3.18 3.99 14.37
N ILE A 120 -3.50 4.18 15.65
CA ILE A 120 -4.03 3.10 16.51
C ILE A 120 -5.32 2.51 15.94
N GLU A 121 -6.27 3.36 15.56
CA GLU A 121 -7.57 2.89 15.04
C GLU A 121 -7.43 2.26 13.64
N PHE A 122 -6.49 2.72 12.83
CA PHE A 122 -6.16 2.11 11.54
C PHE A 122 -5.67 0.67 11.72
N PHE A 123 -4.70 0.42 12.61
CA PHE A 123 -4.18 -0.92 12.83
C PHE A 123 -5.20 -1.84 13.49
N LYS A 124 -6.04 -1.35 14.43
CA LYS A 124 -7.19 -2.11 14.94
C LYS A 124 -8.20 -2.46 13.83
N LYS A 125 -8.41 -1.54 12.88
CA LYS A 125 -9.25 -1.79 11.72
C LYS A 125 -8.64 -2.89 10.84
N LEU A 126 -7.33 -2.82 10.54
CA LEU A 126 -6.63 -3.86 9.79
C LEU A 126 -6.80 -5.24 10.45
N GLU A 127 -6.65 -5.31 11.78
CA GLU A 127 -6.88 -6.55 12.51
C GLU A 127 -8.30 -7.08 12.30
N LYS A 128 -9.30 -6.22 12.39
CA LYS A 128 -10.71 -6.61 12.23
C LYS A 128 -11.05 -7.08 10.84
N ILE A 129 -10.52 -6.42 9.81
CA ILE A 129 -10.83 -6.72 8.40
C ILE A 129 -9.91 -7.77 7.77
N THR A 130 -8.86 -8.20 8.46
CA THR A 130 -8.03 -9.33 8.02
C THR A 130 -8.62 -10.64 8.53
N LYS A 131 -8.84 -11.60 7.63
CA LYS A 131 -9.32 -12.95 7.98
C LYS A 131 -8.30 -13.69 8.86
N PRO A 132 -8.72 -14.68 9.65
CA PRO A 132 -7.79 -15.62 10.28
C PRO A 132 -6.82 -16.21 9.25
N ASN A 133 -5.53 -16.26 9.55
CA ASN A 133 -4.42 -16.63 8.64
C ASN A 133 -4.22 -15.70 7.44
N GLY A 134 -4.94 -14.59 7.37
CA GLY A 134 -4.71 -13.55 6.36
C GLY A 134 -3.39 -12.84 6.56
N ILE A 135 -2.90 -12.22 5.50
CA ILE A 135 -1.59 -11.57 5.42
C ILE A 135 -1.75 -10.07 5.25
N VAL A 136 -0.90 -9.32 5.93
CA VAL A 136 -0.74 -7.88 5.74
C VAL A 136 0.69 -7.60 5.30
N TYR A 137 0.84 -6.81 4.23
CA TYR A 137 2.09 -6.20 3.79
C TYR A 137 1.97 -4.68 3.91
N ILE A 138 2.90 -4.05 4.58
CA ILE A 138 2.99 -2.59 4.66
C ILE A 138 4.44 -2.18 4.56
N ASN A 139 4.70 -1.09 3.85
CA ASN A 139 5.93 -0.35 3.97
C ASN A 139 5.67 1.11 4.34
N VAL A 140 6.65 1.71 5.01
CA VAL A 140 6.64 3.12 5.39
C VAL A 140 8.05 3.70 5.27
N PHE A 141 8.14 4.94 4.85
CA PHE A 141 9.41 5.66 4.89
C PHE A 141 9.74 6.07 6.32
N VAL A 142 11.00 5.88 6.72
CA VAL A 142 11.48 6.17 8.06
C VAL A 142 12.56 7.23 8.07
N GLU A 143 12.52 8.10 9.09
CA GLU A 143 13.50 9.13 9.30
C GLU A 143 14.83 8.54 9.81
N LYS A 144 15.93 8.97 9.21
CA LYS A 144 17.28 8.66 9.67
C LYS A 144 18.10 9.95 9.78
N SER A 145 18.71 10.17 10.94
CA SER A 145 19.50 11.38 11.21
C SER A 145 20.72 11.56 10.30
N PHE A 146 21.13 10.51 9.60
CA PHE A 146 22.26 10.50 8.67
C PHE A 146 21.83 10.55 7.19
N LEU A 147 20.53 10.61 6.88
CA LEU A 147 20.00 10.85 5.55
C LEU A 147 19.45 12.27 5.45
N GLU A 148 19.66 12.90 4.30
CA GLU A 148 19.02 14.16 3.98
C GLU A 148 17.55 13.95 3.63
N LEU A 149 16.72 14.97 3.87
CA LEU A 149 15.32 14.94 3.43
C LEU A 149 15.28 14.91 1.91
N PRO A 150 14.44 14.06 1.32
CA PRO A 150 14.26 14.02 -0.13
C PRO A 150 13.85 15.39 -0.67
N PRO A 151 14.42 15.83 -1.80
CA PRO A 151 14.23 17.18 -2.31
C PRO A 151 12.82 17.48 -2.84
N ASP A 152 12.07 16.44 -3.17
CA ASP A 152 10.71 16.49 -3.70
C ASP A 152 9.63 16.30 -2.63
N TRP A 153 10.04 16.01 -1.37
CA TRP A 153 9.11 15.88 -0.26
C TRP A 153 8.79 17.24 0.35
N ASP A 154 7.54 17.48 0.59
CA ASP A 154 7.13 18.65 1.35
C ASP A 154 6.99 18.32 2.84
N ARG A 155 6.74 19.37 3.65
CA ARG A 155 6.64 19.22 5.12
C ARG A 155 5.39 18.47 5.60
N GLU A 156 4.48 18.13 4.69
CA GLU A 156 3.26 17.40 5.01
C GLU A 156 3.49 15.89 5.01
N GLU A 157 4.58 15.42 4.39
CA GLU A 157 4.94 14.02 4.39
C GLU A 157 5.58 13.65 5.72
N LYS A 158 4.92 12.76 6.45
CA LYS A 158 5.38 12.33 7.76
C LYS A 158 6.20 11.06 7.62
N MET A 159 7.47 11.17 7.98
CA MET A 159 8.30 9.99 8.16
C MET A 159 7.98 9.31 9.48
N TRP A 160 8.02 8.00 9.46
CA TRP A 160 7.89 7.16 10.64
C TRP A 160 9.23 7.04 11.36
N LYS A 161 9.19 6.63 12.61
CA LYS A 161 10.41 6.22 13.31
C LYS A 161 10.77 4.80 12.94
N SER A 162 12.07 4.52 12.83
CA SER A 162 12.56 3.17 12.58
C SER A 162 11.99 2.18 13.60
N GLY A 163 11.39 1.12 13.11
CA GLY A 163 10.75 0.09 13.93
C GLY A 163 9.36 0.42 14.46
N GLU A 164 8.87 1.66 14.33
CA GLU A 164 7.55 2.06 14.82
C GLU A 164 6.43 1.21 14.21
N LEU A 165 6.48 0.96 12.90
CA LEU A 165 5.51 0.14 12.18
C LEU A 165 5.30 -1.23 12.84
N PHE A 166 6.37 -1.87 13.26
CA PHE A 166 6.33 -3.23 13.79
C PHE A 166 5.62 -3.32 15.13
N THR A 167 5.60 -2.22 15.89
CA THR A 167 4.95 -2.17 17.22
C THR A 167 3.42 -2.30 17.13
N TYR A 168 2.82 -1.80 16.05
CA TYR A 168 1.37 -1.89 15.84
C TYR A 168 0.88 -3.31 15.48
N LEU A 169 1.79 -4.17 15.03
CA LEU A 169 1.52 -5.53 14.57
C LEU A 169 2.23 -6.59 15.43
N ALA A 170 2.68 -6.22 16.63
CA ALA A 170 3.52 -7.07 17.50
C ALA A 170 2.85 -8.40 17.89
N ASP A 171 1.51 -8.45 17.93
CA ASP A 171 0.75 -9.67 18.26
C ASP A 171 0.53 -10.60 17.05
N TRP A 172 1.06 -10.21 15.87
CA TRP A 172 0.97 -11.01 14.66
C TRP A 172 2.23 -11.85 14.45
N LYS A 173 2.11 -12.94 13.72
CA LYS A 173 3.29 -13.70 13.30
C LYS A 173 4.00 -12.93 12.19
N PHE A 174 5.24 -12.52 12.41
CA PHE A 174 6.06 -11.90 11.38
C PHE A 174 6.58 -12.98 10.42
N GLU A 175 6.25 -12.86 9.15
CA GLU A 175 6.83 -13.67 8.07
C GLU A 175 8.13 -13.00 7.58
N ARG A 176 8.15 -11.66 7.49
CA ARG A 176 9.33 -10.86 7.14
C ARG A 176 9.29 -9.48 7.78
N ILE A 177 10.43 -9.01 8.23
CA ILE A 177 10.69 -7.62 8.62
C ILE A 177 11.99 -7.19 7.95
N ASP A 178 11.96 -6.04 7.30
CA ASP A 178 13.13 -5.43 6.70
C ASP A 178 13.19 -3.93 6.99
N GLU A 179 14.40 -3.42 7.15
CA GLU A 179 14.71 -2.01 7.02
C GLU A 179 15.78 -1.87 5.93
N VAL A 180 15.49 -1.12 4.88
CA VAL A 180 16.36 -1.01 3.70
C VAL A 180 16.60 0.45 3.35
N ILE A 181 17.86 0.80 3.08
CA ILE A 181 18.24 2.08 2.47
C ILE A 181 18.43 1.84 0.97
N PHE A 182 17.80 2.68 0.16
CA PHE A 182 17.92 2.60 -1.29
C PHE A 182 18.01 3.99 -1.92
N GLU A 183 18.66 4.03 -3.07
CA GLU A 183 18.71 5.24 -3.90
C GLU A 183 17.42 5.37 -4.70
N ASP A 184 16.89 6.59 -4.77
CA ASP A 184 15.76 6.98 -5.59
C ASP A 184 16.11 8.21 -6.44
N GLN A 185 15.41 8.37 -7.55
CA GLN A 185 15.57 9.48 -8.49
C GLN A 185 14.24 10.18 -8.78
N SER A 186 13.22 9.95 -7.96
CA SER A 186 11.98 10.70 -8.02
C SER A 186 12.27 12.20 -7.88
N GLY A 187 11.46 13.03 -8.55
CA GLY A 187 11.76 14.46 -8.63
C GLY A 187 12.99 14.84 -9.48
N GLY A 188 13.68 13.86 -10.09
CA GLY A 188 14.84 14.09 -11.00
C GLY A 188 16.16 14.40 -10.30
N VAL A 189 16.24 14.27 -8.98
CA VAL A 189 17.44 14.46 -8.18
C VAL A 189 17.74 13.17 -7.42
N PRO A 190 18.93 12.54 -7.61
CA PRO A 190 19.30 11.35 -6.86
C PRO A 190 19.34 11.63 -5.34
N HIS A 191 18.67 10.80 -4.57
CA HIS A 191 18.63 10.87 -3.12
C HIS A 191 18.41 9.49 -2.51
N TYR A 192 18.44 9.38 -1.18
CA TYR A 192 18.29 8.12 -0.48
C TYR A 192 17.06 8.14 0.40
N HIS A 193 16.35 7.02 0.40
CA HIS A 193 15.28 6.73 1.34
C HIS A 193 15.68 5.59 2.28
N CYS A 194 15.09 5.59 3.47
CA CYS A 194 15.04 4.42 4.33
C CYS A 194 13.59 3.98 4.48
N MET A 195 13.34 2.69 4.39
CA MET A 195 12.00 2.11 4.42
C MET A 195 11.94 0.91 5.35
N ASP A 196 11.00 0.94 6.30
CA ASP A 196 10.57 -0.23 7.04
C ASP A 196 9.52 -0.99 6.23
N THR A 197 9.66 -2.31 6.18
CA THR A 197 8.70 -3.19 5.51
C THR A 197 8.35 -4.36 6.42
N ILE A 198 7.07 -4.71 6.48
CA ILE A 198 6.58 -5.87 7.20
C ILE A 198 5.69 -6.73 6.32
N ILE A 199 5.89 -8.05 6.40
CA ILE A 199 4.89 -9.05 6.04
C ILE A 199 4.52 -9.80 7.31
N CYS A 200 3.26 -9.76 7.69
CA CYS A 200 2.80 -10.46 8.87
C CYS A 200 1.49 -11.20 8.62
N ARG A 201 1.27 -12.23 9.43
CA ARG A 201 0.10 -13.10 9.36
C ARG A 201 -0.71 -13.01 10.63
N LYS A 202 -2.00 -12.73 10.48
CA LYS A 202 -2.94 -12.79 11.59
C LYS A 202 -3.09 -14.23 12.07
N GLN A 203 -2.81 -14.45 13.36
CA GLN A 203 -2.99 -15.79 13.93
C GLN A 203 -4.48 -16.10 14.14
N SER A 204 -4.87 -17.35 13.86
CA SER A 204 -6.11 -17.88 14.38
C SER A 204 -5.97 -18.05 15.91
N ASN A 205 -6.97 -17.69 16.67
CA ASN A 205 -6.99 -18.02 18.10
C ASN A 205 -6.76 -19.52 18.27
N PHE A 206 -5.75 -19.87 19.05
CA PHE A 206 -5.45 -21.25 19.41
C PHE A 206 -6.51 -21.78 20.36
#